data_3729d7ea78195f6f45e340e9c924112d
#
_entry.id   3729d7ea78195f6f45e340e9c924112d
#
_cell.length_a   1.000
_cell.length_b   1.000
_cell.length_c   1.000
_cell.angle_alpha   90.00
_cell.angle_beta   90.00
_cell.angle_gamma   90.00
#
_symmetry.space_group_name_H-M   'P 1'
#
loop_
_entity.id
_entity.type
_entity.pdbx_description
1 polymer ?
#
loop_
_entity_poly.entity_id
_entity_poly.type
_entity_poly.pdbx_seq_one_letter_code
_entity_poly.pdbx_strand_id
1 'polypeptide(L)'
;MVIGDRYELDDLPLGQGGMGAVYSGHDRHLDRRVAVKLLHMRGFSADDEELERRFIREARILARLEHPGAPVLYDFGTHEQRLFQVMQFIEGVTVADVVSEHGPLPVPWACAIAAQAAAVLSAAHALAICHRDLKPTNLMLCPDGSVKVLDFGLAMLRETDLGQFTRIGQILGTPAYMAPEQIQRGLADPRSDLYSLGCVLHEMLTGRQLFTGPTDYVVFEQQVKESPPEIPGLPPELAAILAALLEKTPESRPADAATLYRRLDPLAQGLPMLPGFLAPDPSPGRMYARIVGRALTP
;
A
#
# COMPACT_ATOMS: atom_id res chain seq x y z
N MET A 1 -22.20 -15.77 0.42
CA MET A 1 -22.60 -15.02 1.66
C MET A 1 -23.21 -13.69 1.26
N VAL A 2 -24.23 -13.19 2.01
CA VAL A 2 -24.84 -11.88 1.70
C VAL A 2 -24.73 -10.99 2.93
N ILE A 3 -24.28 -9.75 2.76
CA ILE A 3 -24.16 -8.75 3.82
C ILE A 3 -25.28 -7.72 3.65
N GLY A 4 -26.10 -7.56 4.71
CA GLY A 4 -27.15 -6.54 4.78
C GLY A 4 -28.15 -6.58 3.63
N ASP A 5 -28.51 -7.76 3.13
CA ASP A 5 -29.38 -8.00 1.96
C ASP A 5 -28.95 -7.30 0.67
N ARG A 6 -27.78 -6.63 0.67
CA ARG A 6 -27.29 -5.80 -0.41
C ARG A 6 -26.05 -6.36 -1.12
N TYR A 7 -25.05 -6.81 -0.37
CA TYR A 7 -23.77 -7.21 -0.95
C TYR A 7 -23.67 -8.73 -1.00
N GLU A 8 -23.73 -9.29 -2.18
CA GLU A 8 -23.53 -10.73 -2.42
C GLU A 8 -22.05 -11.00 -2.67
N LEU A 9 -21.45 -11.82 -1.83
CA LEU A 9 -20.01 -12.14 -1.87
C LEU A 9 -19.80 -13.47 -2.57
N ASP A 10 -18.72 -13.54 -3.34
CA ASP A 10 -18.24 -14.80 -3.91
C ASP A 10 -17.82 -15.79 -2.79
N ASP A 11 -17.81 -17.09 -3.10
CA ASP A 11 -17.52 -18.12 -2.10
C ASP A 11 -16.06 -18.15 -1.67
N LEU A 12 -15.14 -17.73 -2.58
CA LEU A 12 -13.71 -17.74 -2.31
C LEU A 12 -13.19 -16.31 -2.14
N PRO A 13 -12.34 -16.07 -1.13
CA PRO A 13 -11.71 -14.77 -0.96
C PRO A 13 -10.68 -14.51 -2.07
N LEU A 14 -10.56 -13.24 -2.49
CA LEU A 14 -9.49 -12.75 -3.36
C LEU A 14 -8.13 -12.78 -2.63
N GLY A 15 -8.16 -12.57 -1.32
CA GLY A 15 -6.98 -12.60 -0.46
C GLY A 15 -7.37 -12.73 1.01
N GLN A 16 -6.49 -13.36 1.79
CA GLN A 16 -6.66 -13.55 3.22
C GLN A 16 -5.38 -13.17 3.95
N GLY A 17 -5.52 -12.48 5.07
CA GLY A 17 -4.40 -12.05 5.91
C GLY A 17 -4.77 -12.01 7.39
N GLY A 18 -3.81 -11.60 8.22
CA GLY A 18 -4.00 -11.56 9.68
C GLY A 18 -5.14 -10.67 10.18
N MET A 19 -5.61 -9.72 9.38
CA MET A 19 -6.70 -8.79 9.73
C MET A 19 -8.06 -9.21 9.20
N GLY A 20 -8.13 -10.13 8.26
CA GLY A 20 -9.37 -10.50 7.62
C GLY A 20 -9.20 -11.06 6.22
N ALA A 21 -10.30 -11.13 5.50
CA ALA A 21 -10.34 -11.60 4.13
C ALA A 21 -11.04 -10.58 3.23
N VAL A 22 -10.57 -10.47 1.99
CA VAL A 22 -11.18 -9.64 0.94
C VAL A 22 -11.87 -10.55 -0.06
N TYR A 23 -13.11 -10.25 -0.34
CA TYR A 23 -13.95 -10.98 -1.30
C TYR A 23 -14.31 -10.09 -2.49
N SER A 24 -14.39 -10.67 -3.66
CA SER A 24 -15.18 -10.09 -4.74
C SER A 24 -16.67 -10.26 -4.39
N GLY A 25 -17.48 -9.33 -4.84
CA GLY A 25 -18.92 -9.37 -4.63
C GLY A 25 -19.69 -8.44 -5.54
N HIS A 26 -21.00 -8.46 -5.39
CA HIS A 26 -21.92 -7.67 -6.19
C HIS A 26 -22.84 -6.82 -5.31
N ASP A 27 -22.90 -5.50 -5.56
CA ASP A 27 -23.86 -4.58 -4.96
C ASP A 27 -25.19 -4.70 -5.72
N ARG A 28 -26.14 -5.44 -5.17
CA ARG A 28 -27.46 -5.71 -5.78
C ARG A 28 -28.31 -4.45 -6.00
N HIS A 29 -28.08 -3.38 -5.22
CA HIS A 29 -28.84 -2.14 -5.34
C HIS A 29 -28.35 -1.25 -6.49
N LEU A 30 -27.03 -1.25 -6.76
CA LEU A 30 -26.42 -0.42 -7.77
C LEU A 30 -25.92 -1.21 -8.98
N ASP A 31 -26.17 -2.52 -9.01
CA ASP A 31 -25.77 -3.46 -10.08
C ASP A 31 -24.31 -3.32 -10.48
N ARG A 32 -23.40 -3.42 -9.52
CA ARG A 32 -21.95 -3.26 -9.76
C ARG A 32 -21.09 -4.22 -8.97
N ARG A 33 -19.91 -4.54 -9.51
CA ARG A 33 -18.90 -5.28 -8.76
C ARG A 33 -18.30 -4.42 -7.66
N VAL A 34 -18.03 -5.06 -6.54
CA VAL A 34 -17.40 -4.46 -5.36
C VAL A 34 -16.34 -5.40 -4.77
N ALA A 35 -15.39 -4.84 -4.05
CA ALA A 35 -14.53 -5.60 -3.15
C ALA A 35 -15.02 -5.40 -1.72
N VAL A 36 -15.17 -6.50 -0.99
CA VAL A 36 -15.65 -6.46 0.40
C VAL A 36 -14.60 -7.06 1.31
N LYS A 37 -14.08 -6.24 2.21
CA LYS A 37 -13.13 -6.66 3.23
C LYS A 37 -13.87 -6.96 4.52
N LEU A 38 -13.77 -8.21 5.00
CA LEU A 38 -14.29 -8.66 6.29
C LEU A 38 -13.14 -8.71 7.28
N LEU A 39 -13.28 -8.02 8.40
CA LEU A 39 -12.28 -8.02 9.46
C LEU A 39 -12.57 -9.10 10.49
N HIS A 40 -11.53 -9.76 10.99
CA HIS A 40 -11.65 -10.70 12.09
C HIS A 40 -11.80 -9.93 13.41
N MET A 41 -12.93 -10.14 14.10
CA MET A 41 -13.11 -9.71 15.50
C MET A 41 -12.64 -10.82 16.42
N ARG A 42 -11.87 -10.48 17.44
CA ARG A 42 -11.37 -11.45 18.44
C ARG A 42 -12.26 -11.49 19.68
N GLY A 43 -13.53 -11.88 19.54
CA GLY A 43 -14.41 -12.12 20.70
C GLY A 43 -15.07 -10.85 21.27
N PHE A 44 -16.12 -11.05 22.08
CA PHE A 44 -16.87 -9.95 22.70
C PHE A 44 -16.17 -9.47 23.98
N SER A 45 -15.49 -8.34 23.90
CA SER A 45 -14.96 -7.65 25.07
C SER A 45 -15.26 -6.15 24.99
N ALA A 46 -15.07 -5.42 26.09
CA ALA A 46 -15.15 -3.94 26.06
C ALA A 46 -14.17 -3.34 25.07
N ASP A 47 -13.11 -4.07 24.71
CA ASP A 47 -12.13 -3.67 23.69
C ASP A 47 -12.74 -3.69 22.27
N ASP A 48 -13.78 -4.49 22.01
CA ASP A 48 -14.44 -4.59 20.70
C ASP A 48 -15.30 -3.35 20.37
N GLU A 49 -15.95 -2.74 21.38
CA GLU A 49 -16.67 -1.48 21.18
C GLU A 49 -15.72 -0.31 20.87
N GLU A 50 -14.53 -0.32 21.48
CA GLU A 50 -13.50 0.68 21.20
C GLU A 50 -12.92 0.46 19.78
N LEU A 51 -12.71 -0.79 19.38
CA LEU A 51 -12.26 -1.18 18.06
C LEU A 51 -13.27 -0.73 16.98
N GLU A 52 -14.57 -0.97 17.20
CA GLU A 52 -15.63 -0.54 16.30
C GLU A 52 -15.68 0.98 16.16
N ARG A 53 -15.60 1.71 17.27
CA ARG A 53 -15.55 3.20 17.26
C ARG A 53 -14.38 3.73 16.47
N ARG A 54 -13.19 3.12 16.61
CA ARG A 54 -11.99 3.47 15.86
C ARG A 54 -12.16 3.17 14.38
N PHE A 55 -12.66 1.98 14.05
CA PHE A 55 -12.93 1.58 12.67
C PHE A 55 -13.87 2.56 11.97
N ILE A 56 -14.99 2.93 12.62
CA ILE A 56 -15.95 3.91 12.07
C ILE A 56 -15.28 5.28 11.86
N ARG A 57 -14.46 5.72 12.82
CA ARG A 57 -13.73 6.99 12.70
C ARG A 57 -12.80 6.97 11.50
N GLU A 58 -12.04 5.90 11.32
CA GLU A 58 -11.08 5.76 10.22
C GLU A 58 -11.75 5.62 8.87
N ALA A 59 -12.82 4.82 8.80
CA ALA A 59 -13.61 4.71 7.58
C ALA A 59 -14.13 6.08 7.13
N ARG A 60 -14.56 6.94 8.07
CA ARG A 60 -15.00 8.32 7.76
C ARG A 60 -13.86 9.21 7.27
N ILE A 61 -12.64 9.04 7.78
CA ILE A 61 -11.47 9.79 7.32
C ILE A 61 -11.07 9.27 5.93
N LEU A 62 -11.02 7.95 5.76
CA LEU A 62 -10.70 7.33 4.47
C LEU A 62 -11.70 7.70 3.37
N ALA A 63 -12.99 7.82 3.70
CA ALA A 63 -14.01 8.24 2.76
C ALA A 63 -13.79 9.66 2.19
N ARG A 64 -12.91 10.48 2.80
CA ARG A 64 -12.51 11.80 2.32
C ARG A 64 -11.32 11.75 1.36
N LEU A 65 -10.66 10.59 1.22
CA LEU A 65 -9.55 10.42 0.30
C LEU A 65 -10.09 10.30 -1.14
N GLU A 66 -10.21 11.43 -1.80
CA GLU A 66 -10.60 11.52 -3.20
C GLU A 66 -9.36 11.60 -4.08
N HIS A 67 -8.88 10.44 -4.53
CA HIS A 67 -7.74 10.35 -5.43
C HIS A 67 -7.92 9.19 -6.42
N PRO A 68 -7.69 9.39 -7.73
CA PRO A 68 -7.88 8.33 -8.72
C PRO A 68 -7.02 7.09 -8.48
N GLY A 69 -5.92 7.18 -7.75
CA GLY A 69 -5.06 6.05 -7.36
C GLY A 69 -5.48 5.37 -6.05
N ALA A 70 -6.54 5.78 -5.39
CA ALA A 70 -7.11 5.10 -4.23
C ALA A 70 -8.47 4.47 -4.60
N PRO A 71 -8.79 3.24 -4.12
CA PRO A 71 -10.14 2.71 -4.27
C PRO A 71 -11.15 3.57 -3.51
N VAL A 72 -12.30 3.83 -4.14
CA VAL A 72 -13.40 4.54 -3.48
C VAL A 72 -14.01 3.64 -2.41
N LEU A 73 -14.14 4.14 -1.18
CA LEU A 73 -14.90 3.49 -0.13
C LEU A 73 -16.39 3.76 -0.37
N TYR A 74 -17.19 2.71 -0.55
CA TYR A 74 -18.62 2.82 -0.84
C TYR A 74 -19.49 2.68 0.40
N ASP A 75 -19.10 1.81 1.31
CA ASP A 75 -19.86 1.50 2.52
C ASP A 75 -18.98 0.85 3.59
N PHE A 76 -19.42 0.90 4.83
CA PHE A 76 -18.79 0.19 5.94
C PHE A 76 -19.81 -0.03 7.05
N GLY A 77 -19.57 -1.04 7.87
CA GLY A 77 -20.47 -1.36 8.98
C GLY A 77 -20.11 -2.64 9.70
N THR A 78 -21.11 -3.16 10.43
CA THR A 78 -21.03 -4.42 11.17
C THR A 78 -22.07 -5.40 10.64
N HIS A 79 -21.66 -6.62 10.37
CA HIS A 79 -22.55 -7.72 9.96
C HIS A 79 -22.13 -9.01 10.68
N GLU A 80 -23.08 -9.68 11.35
CA GLU A 80 -22.78 -10.90 12.13
C GLU A 80 -21.55 -10.76 13.03
N GLN A 81 -21.46 -9.60 13.71
CA GLN A 81 -20.35 -9.28 14.62
C GLN A 81 -18.97 -9.19 13.94
N ARG A 82 -18.94 -8.95 12.63
CA ARG A 82 -17.73 -8.67 11.87
C ARG A 82 -17.82 -7.28 11.28
N LEU A 83 -16.75 -6.53 11.38
CA LEU A 83 -16.61 -5.26 10.67
C LEU A 83 -16.40 -5.54 9.19
N PHE A 84 -17.02 -4.75 8.33
CA PHE A 84 -16.83 -4.84 6.89
C PHE A 84 -16.61 -3.47 6.25
N GLN A 85 -15.88 -3.48 5.15
CA GLN A 85 -15.72 -2.35 4.25
C GLN A 85 -16.07 -2.77 2.83
N VAL A 86 -16.89 -1.99 2.15
CA VAL A 86 -17.22 -2.17 0.73
C VAL A 86 -16.50 -1.09 -0.06
N MET A 87 -15.69 -1.51 -1.02
CA MET A 87 -14.88 -0.60 -1.80
C MET A 87 -14.95 -0.90 -3.29
N GLN A 88 -14.44 0.01 -4.08
CA GLN A 88 -14.29 -0.17 -5.52
C GLN A 88 -13.53 -1.47 -5.79
N PHE A 89 -14.13 -2.35 -6.62
CA PHE A 89 -13.43 -3.48 -7.19
C PHE A 89 -12.40 -2.97 -8.22
N ILE A 90 -11.14 -3.36 -8.05
CA ILE A 90 -10.06 -2.95 -8.96
C ILE A 90 -9.69 -4.14 -9.84
N GLU A 91 -9.79 -3.96 -11.16
CA GLU A 91 -9.26 -4.91 -12.13
C GLU A 91 -7.78 -4.63 -12.34
N GLY A 92 -6.95 -5.64 -12.11
CA GLY A 92 -5.50 -5.50 -12.21
C GLY A 92 -4.78 -6.67 -11.55
N VAL A 93 -3.46 -6.57 -11.51
CA VAL A 93 -2.57 -7.51 -10.83
C VAL A 93 -1.77 -6.77 -9.78
N THR A 94 -1.36 -7.45 -8.71
CA THR A 94 -0.52 -6.80 -7.70
C THR A 94 0.90 -6.61 -8.23
N VAL A 95 1.59 -5.58 -7.75
CA VAL A 95 3.02 -5.39 -8.07
C VAL A 95 3.85 -6.60 -7.60
N ALA A 96 3.42 -7.28 -6.53
CA ALA A 96 4.04 -8.51 -6.07
C ALA A 96 3.95 -9.62 -7.14
N ASP A 97 2.78 -9.81 -7.74
CA ASP A 97 2.58 -10.81 -8.81
C ASP A 97 3.42 -10.46 -10.03
N VAL A 98 3.42 -9.17 -10.44
CA VAL A 98 4.23 -8.70 -11.58
C VAL A 98 5.72 -8.98 -11.36
N VAL A 99 6.25 -8.66 -10.19
CA VAL A 99 7.66 -8.91 -9.86
C VAL A 99 7.95 -10.41 -9.76
N SER A 100 7.04 -11.19 -9.19
CA SER A 100 7.18 -12.65 -9.08
C SER A 100 7.21 -13.34 -10.45
N GLU A 101 6.37 -12.88 -11.39
CA GLU A 101 6.24 -13.48 -12.72
C GLU A 101 7.35 -13.03 -13.67
N HIS A 102 7.74 -11.76 -13.63
CA HIS A 102 8.64 -11.17 -14.62
C HIS A 102 10.05 -10.88 -14.07
N GLY A 103 10.28 -11.01 -12.75
CA GLY A 103 11.54 -10.63 -12.11
C GLY A 103 11.70 -9.10 -12.01
N PRO A 104 12.93 -8.59 -12.06
CA PRO A 104 13.20 -7.15 -11.99
C PRO A 104 12.49 -6.36 -13.08
N LEU A 105 11.82 -5.30 -12.69
CA LEU A 105 11.14 -4.42 -13.65
C LEU A 105 12.13 -3.46 -14.32
N PRO A 106 11.89 -3.07 -15.58
CA PRO A 106 12.62 -1.98 -16.21
C PRO A 106 12.51 -0.69 -15.38
N VAL A 107 13.60 0.05 -15.28
CA VAL A 107 13.69 1.31 -14.50
C VAL A 107 12.50 2.25 -14.75
N PRO A 108 12.07 2.53 -16.02
CA PRO A 108 10.92 3.39 -16.24
C PRO A 108 9.63 2.90 -15.59
N TRP A 109 9.38 1.57 -15.57
CA TRP A 109 8.19 1.01 -14.93
C TRP A 109 8.26 1.12 -13.42
N ALA A 110 9.39 0.76 -12.80
CA ALA A 110 9.57 0.90 -11.36
C ALA A 110 9.39 2.35 -10.91
N CYS A 111 9.94 3.31 -11.65
CA CYS A 111 9.76 4.73 -11.40
C CYS A 111 8.30 5.19 -11.60
N ALA A 112 7.62 4.72 -12.66
CA ALA A 112 6.23 5.09 -12.94
C ALA A 112 5.27 4.58 -11.84
N ILE A 113 5.47 3.34 -11.38
CA ILE A 113 4.68 2.75 -10.29
C ILE A 113 4.95 3.51 -8.99
N ALA A 114 6.22 3.74 -8.64
CA ALA A 114 6.59 4.45 -7.42
C ALA A 114 6.13 5.92 -7.43
N ALA A 115 6.20 6.60 -8.57
CA ALA A 115 5.71 7.97 -8.71
C ALA A 115 4.19 8.05 -8.49
N GLN A 116 3.41 7.15 -9.11
CA GLN A 116 1.97 7.10 -8.92
C GLN A 116 1.62 6.79 -7.45
N ALA A 117 2.30 5.84 -6.81
CA ALA A 117 2.12 5.54 -5.39
C ALA A 117 2.45 6.77 -4.52
N ALA A 118 3.54 7.48 -4.81
CA ALA A 118 3.92 8.71 -4.10
C ALA A 118 2.85 9.81 -4.23
N ALA A 119 2.21 9.95 -5.39
CA ALA A 119 1.11 10.90 -5.58
C ALA A 119 -0.12 10.56 -4.71
N VAL A 120 -0.49 9.27 -4.63
CA VAL A 120 -1.57 8.81 -3.74
C VAL A 120 -1.22 9.06 -2.28
N LEU A 121 0.02 8.73 -1.86
CA LEU A 121 0.50 9.00 -0.50
C LEU A 121 0.46 10.49 -0.18
N SER A 122 0.82 11.36 -1.12
CA SER A 122 0.76 12.82 -0.91
C SER A 122 -0.66 13.28 -0.60
N ALA A 123 -1.67 12.79 -1.34
CA ALA A 123 -3.08 13.10 -1.08
C ALA A 123 -3.54 12.56 0.28
N ALA A 124 -3.14 11.35 0.65
CA ALA A 124 -3.48 10.74 1.93
C ALA A 124 -2.82 11.50 3.11
N HIS A 125 -1.54 11.85 3.00
CA HIS A 125 -0.79 12.58 4.02
C HIS A 125 -1.37 13.98 4.26
N ALA A 126 -1.90 14.65 3.22
CA ALA A 126 -2.60 15.93 3.37
C ALA A 126 -3.88 15.83 4.24
N LEU A 127 -4.45 14.64 4.35
CA LEU A 127 -5.57 14.32 5.24
C LEU A 127 -5.12 13.70 6.58
N ALA A 128 -3.81 13.73 6.86
CA ALA A 128 -3.18 13.08 8.02
C ALA A 128 -3.41 11.55 8.05
N ILE A 129 -3.57 10.91 6.88
CA ILE A 129 -3.69 9.46 6.73
C ILE A 129 -2.31 8.91 6.32
N CYS A 130 -1.70 8.07 7.17
CA CYS A 130 -0.54 7.26 6.81
C CYS A 130 -1.00 5.85 6.40
N HIS A 131 -0.32 5.27 5.42
CA HIS A 131 -0.64 3.92 4.94
C HIS A 131 -0.19 2.83 5.92
N ARG A 132 1.03 2.95 6.47
CA ARG A 132 1.65 2.12 7.53
C ARG A 132 1.97 0.66 7.18
N ASP A 133 1.42 0.12 6.10
CA ASP A 133 1.67 -1.25 5.61
C ASP A 133 1.82 -1.26 4.08
N LEU A 134 2.58 -0.30 3.54
CA LEU A 134 2.83 -0.24 2.11
C LEU A 134 3.78 -1.37 1.71
N LYS A 135 3.34 -2.17 0.73
CA LYS A 135 4.07 -3.34 0.21
C LYS A 135 3.58 -3.67 -1.20
N PRO A 136 4.30 -4.50 -1.97
CA PRO A 136 3.93 -4.81 -3.35
C PRO A 136 2.53 -5.42 -3.51
N THR A 137 2.04 -6.18 -2.54
CA THR A 137 0.68 -6.74 -2.56
C THR A 137 -0.42 -5.69 -2.38
N ASN A 138 -0.08 -4.50 -1.85
CA ASN A 138 -1.00 -3.39 -1.65
C ASN A 138 -0.91 -2.34 -2.79
N LEU A 139 -0.15 -2.63 -3.85
CA LEU A 139 -0.10 -1.85 -5.07
C LEU A 139 -0.65 -2.69 -6.22
N MET A 140 -1.73 -2.23 -6.86
CA MET A 140 -2.29 -2.88 -8.05
C MET A 140 -1.94 -2.08 -9.29
N LEU A 141 -1.40 -2.78 -10.29
CA LEU A 141 -1.20 -2.28 -11.64
C LEU A 141 -2.42 -2.68 -12.49
N CYS A 142 -3.14 -1.68 -12.96
CA CYS A 142 -4.32 -1.85 -13.81
C CYS A 142 -3.91 -2.03 -15.30
N PRO A 143 -4.78 -2.60 -16.15
CA PRO A 143 -4.47 -2.82 -17.59
C PRO A 143 -4.12 -1.54 -18.35
N ASP A 144 -4.62 -0.39 -17.92
CA ASP A 144 -4.32 0.94 -18.48
C ASP A 144 -2.99 1.54 -18.01
N GLY A 145 -2.23 0.82 -17.17
CA GLY A 145 -0.97 1.28 -16.58
C GLY A 145 -1.17 2.17 -15.35
N SER A 146 -2.40 2.41 -14.90
CA SER A 146 -2.65 3.13 -13.66
C SER A 146 -2.34 2.25 -12.45
N VAL A 147 -1.90 2.89 -11.35
CA VAL A 147 -1.61 2.20 -10.09
C VAL A 147 -2.65 2.58 -9.05
N LYS A 148 -3.16 1.59 -8.35
CA LYS A 148 -4.02 1.76 -7.19
C LYS A 148 -3.29 1.34 -5.92
N VAL A 149 -3.33 2.18 -4.91
CA VAL A 149 -2.81 1.88 -3.56
C VAL A 149 -3.97 1.38 -2.72
N LEU A 150 -3.89 0.12 -2.31
CA LEU A 150 -4.93 -0.58 -1.56
C LEU A 150 -4.70 -0.46 -0.05
N ASP A 151 -5.73 -0.76 0.73
CA ASP A 151 -5.65 -1.00 2.19
C ASP A 151 -5.17 0.19 3.04
N PHE A 152 -5.53 1.42 2.68
CA PHE A 152 -5.37 2.57 3.58
C PHE A 152 -6.17 2.40 4.88
N GLY A 153 -5.63 2.90 5.99
CA GLY A 153 -6.38 3.17 7.22
C GLY A 153 -6.54 1.99 8.18
N LEU A 154 -6.33 0.73 7.78
CA LEU A 154 -6.48 -0.40 8.70
C LEU A 154 -5.31 -0.57 9.69
N ALA A 155 -4.25 0.16 9.50
CA ALA A 155 -3.06 0.06 10.34
C ALA A 155 -3.22 0.73 11.71
N MET A 156 -4.17 1.66 11.90
CA MET A 156 -4.46 2.20 13.25
C MET A 156 -5.17 1.20 14.15
N LEU A 157 -5.92 0.25 13.60
CA LEU A 157 -6.42 -0.89 14.35
C LEU A 157 -5.27 -1.73 14.93
N ARG A 158 -4.06 -1.59 14.35
CA ARG A 158 -2.82 -2.24 14.80
C ARG A 158 -2.12 -1.52 15.97
N GLU A 159 -2.25 -0.20 16.11
CA GLU A 159 -1.51 0.56 17.15
C GLU A 159 -1.89 0.17 18.57
N THR A 160 -3.14 -0.20 18.83
CA THR A 160 -3.58 -0.73 20.13
C THR A 160 -2.97 -2.09 20.43
N ASP A 161 -2.75 -2.88 19.39
CA ASP A 161 -2.16 -4.21 19.54
C ASP A 161 -0.64 -4.14 19.72
N LEU A 162 0.09 -3.18 19.11
CA LEU A 162 1.54 -3.07 19.25
C LEU A 162 2.01 -2.91 20.71
N GLY A 163 1.25 -2.20 21.55
CA GLY A 163 1.54 -2.09 22.99
C GLY A 163 1.32 -3.40 23.77
N GLN A 164 0.47 -4.30 23.31
CA GLN A 164 0.22 -5.63 23.89
C GLN A 164 1.04 -6.73 23.20
N PHE A 165 1.36 -6.59 21.90
CA PHE A 165 2.04 -7.63 21.10
C PHE A 165 3.55 -7.72 21.34
N THR A 166 4.21 -6.65 21.77
CA THR A 166 5.57 -6.74 22.34
C THR A 166 5.61 -7.65 23.57
N ARG A 167 4.46 -7.89 24.22
CA ARG A 167 4.34 -8.84 25.35
C ARG A 167 4.08 -10.29 24.92
N ILE A 168 3.60 -10.58 23.71
CA ILE A 168 3.15 -11.92 23.29
C ILE A 168 3.97 -12.50 22.11
N GLY A 169 4.96 -11.75 21.58
CA GLY A 169 5.85 -12.28 20.52
C GLY A 169 5.19 -12.46 19.14
N GLN A 170 4.00 -11.91 18.90
CA GLN A 170 3.36 -11.87 17.59
C GLN A 170 3.43 -10.46 17.01
N ILE A 171 4.36 -10.24 16.09
CA ILE A 171 4.51 -8.97 15.40
C ILE A 171 3.57 -8.97 14.20
N LEU A 172 2.58 -8.05 14.22
CA LEU A 172 1.65 -7.85 13.11
C LEU A 172 2.26 -6.90 12.08
N GLY A 173 2.46 -7.37 10.86
CA GLY A 173 2.98 -6.61 9.74
C GLY A 173 3.83 -7.47 8.83
N THR A 174 4.29 -6.89 7.72
CA THR A 174 5.27 -7.55 6.84
C THR A 174 6.65 -6.94 7.13
N PRO A 175 7.52 -7.61 7.89
CA PRO A 175 8.79 -7.07 8.38
C PRO A 175 9.65 -6.42 7.30
N ALA A 176 9.60 -6.99 6.10
CA ALA A 176 10.44 -6.60 4.96
C ALA A 176 10.23 -5.15 4.47
N TYR A 177 9.13 -4.49 4.85
CA TYR A 177 8.81 -3.12 4.40
C TYR A 177 8.62 -2.14 5.56
N MET A 178 8.75 -2.58 6.80
CA MET A 178 8.60 -1.71 7.97
C MET A 178 9.74 -0.71 8.11
N ALA A 179 9.40 0.53 8.36
CA ALA A 179 10.37 1.56 8.65
C ALA A 179 11.01 1.36 10.05
N PRO A 180 12.29 1.76 10.23
CA PRO A 180 13.01 1.63 11.51
C PRO A 180 12.25 2.18 12.72
N GLU A 181 11.62 3.34 12.59
CA GLU A 181 10.84 3.98 13.66
C GLU A 181 9.56 3.21 14.02
N GLN A 182 8.94 2.53 13.05
CA GLN A 182 7.79 1.65 13.31
C GLN A 182 8.23 0.44 14.15
N ILE A 183 9.39 -0.14 13.84
CA ILE A 183 9.96 -1.28 14.56
C ILE A 183 10.37 -0.88 15.98
N GLN A 184 11.04 0.25 16.13
CA GLN A 184 11.63 0.69 17.41
C GLN A 184 10.62 1.29 18.38
N ARG A 185 9.63 2.02 17.86
CA ARG A 185 8.74 2.88 18.69
C ARG A 185 7.26 2.59 18.47
N GLY A 186 6.90 1.75 17.49
CA GLY A 186 5.51 1.53 17.11
C GLY A 186 4.85 2.74 16.44
N LEU A 187 5.60 3.79 16.13
CA LEU A 187 5.09 5.02 15.56
C LEU A 187 5.31 5.05 14.05
N ALA A 188 4.30 5.44 13.33
CA ALA A 188 4.38 5.68 11.89
C ALA A 188 4.00 7.11 11.57
N ASP A 189 4.78 7.74 10.70
CA ASP A 189 4.52 9.06 10.14
C ASP A 189 4.53 9.02 8.60
N PRO A 190 4.25 10.13 7.90
CA PRO A 190 4.34 10.18 6.44
C PRO A 190 5.67 9.71 5.85
N ARG A 191 6.78 9.90 6.55
CA ARG A 191 8.11 9.47 6.08
C ARG A 191 8.37 7.98 6.30
N SER A 192 7.59 7.33 7.17
CA SER A 192 7.59 5.86 7.29
C SER A 192 7.03 5.22 6.01
N ASP A 193 5.97 5.78 5.43
CA ASP A 193 5.43 5.31 4.15
C ASP A 193 6.43 5.50 3.00
N LEU A 194 7.24 6.57 3.04
CA LEU A 194 8.30 6.79 2.05
C LEU A 194 9.41 5.74 2.15
N TYR A 195 9.78 5.32 3.36
CA TYR A 195 10.72 4.22 3.56
C TYR A 195 10.16 2.91 2.99
N SER A 196 8.92 2.58 3.31
CA SER A 196 8.23 1.40 2.78
C SER A 196 8.17 1.43 1.25
N LEU A 197 7.90 2.60 0.65
CA LEU A 197 7.96 2.77 -0.81
C LEU A 197 9.37 2.59 -1.36
N GLY A 198 10.40 2.97 -0.61
CA GLY A 198 11.80 2.68 -0.93
C GLY A 198 12.09 1.19 -0.98
N CYS A 199 11.59 0.41 0.01
CA CYS A 199 11.69 -1.06 0.00
C CYS A 199 10.98 -1.68 -1.21
N VAL A 200 9.78 -1.18 -1.54
CA VAL A 200 9.02 -1.63 -2.73
C VAL A 200 9.77 -1.29 -4.02
N LEU A 201 10.33 -0.07 -4.12
CA LEU A 201 11.11 0.35 -5.29
C LEU A 201 12.37 -0.53 -5.46
N HIS A 202 13.08 -0.83 -4.37
CA HIS A 202 14.21 -1.78 -4.39
C HIS A 202 13.79 -3.13 -4.94
N GLU A 203 12.66 -3.69 -4.45
CA GLU A 203 12.18 -4.98 -4.89
C GLU A 203 11.75 -4.98 -6.36
N MET A 204 11.08 -3.93 -6.84
CA MET A 204 10.77 -3.78 -8.26
C MET A 204 12.01 -3.75 -9.14
N LEU A 205 13.10 -3.12 -8.67
CA LEU A 205 14.35 -2.98 -9.42
C LEU A 205 15.24 -4.23 -9.39
N THR A 206 15.12 -5.06 -8.34
CA THR A 206 16.02 -6.20 -8.12
C THR A 206 15.32 -7.56 -8.22
N GLY A 207 13.98 -7.60 -8.17
CA GLY A 207 13.19 -8.81 -8.03
C GLY A 207 13.30 -9.46 -6.65
N ARG A 208 13.87 -8.76 -5.65
CA ARG A 208 14.12 -9.32 -4.31
C ARG A 208 13.82 -8.29 -3.25
N GLN A 209 13.31 -8.75 -2.11
CA GLN A 209 13.14 -7.92 -0.92
C GLN A 209 14.47 -7.30 -0.51
N LEU A 210 14.42 -6.09 0.06
CA LEU A 210 15.61 -5.36 0.51
C LEU A 210 16.40 -6.15 1.55
N PHE A 211 15.71 -6.68 2.54
CA PHE A 211 16.27 -7.52 3.60
C PHE A 211 15.46 -8.79 3.76
N THR A 212 16.15 -9.90 3.99
CA THR A 212 15.56 -11.23 4.21
C THR A 212 16.31 -11.96 5.32
N GLY A 213 15.62 -12.84 6.02
CA GLY A 213 16.25 -13.60 7.11
C GLY A 213 15.41 -14.80 7.53
N PRO A 214 16.02 -15.72 8.33
CA PRO A 214 15.34 -16.92 8.80
C PRO A 214 14.21 -16.63 9.79
N THR A 215 14.18 -15.45 10.38
CA THR A 215 13.13 -14.99 11.32
C THR A 215 12.82 -13.53 11.11
N ASP A 216 11.60 -13.10 11.47
CA ASP A 216 11.19 -11.70 11.45
C ASP A 216 12.12 -10.80 12.26
N TYR A 217 12.66 -11.32 13.38
CA TYR A 217 13.61 -10.61 14.21
C TYR A 217 14.89 -10.22 13.46
N VAL A 218 15.44 -11.13 12.66
CA VAL A 218 16.62 -10.84 11.82
C VAL A 218 16.32 -9.74 10.81
N VAL A 219 15.16 -9.82 10.17
CA VAL A 219 14.73 -8.78 9.20
C VAL A 219 14.55 -7.43 9.90
N PHE A 220 13.98 -7.39 11.09
CA PHE A 220 13.86 -6.15 11.90
C PHE A 220 15.23 -5.56 12.25
N GLU A 221 16.19 -6.39 12.68
CA GLU A 221 17.54 -5.90 12.96
C GLU A 221 18.18 -5.28 11.72
N GLN A 222 18.03 -5.92 10.56
CA GLN A 222 18.55 -5.41 9.30
C GLN A 222 17.87 -4.08 8.90
N GLN A 223 16.53 -3.99 9.01
CA GLN A 223 15.79 -2.75 8.76
C GLN A 223 16.30 -1.59 9.63
N VAL A 224 16.65 -1.85 10.87
CA VAL A 224 17.11 -0.83 11.82
C VAL A 224 18.58 -0.48 11.63
N LYS A 225 19.45 -1.45 11.35
CA LYS A 225 20.90 -1.30 11.48
C LYS A 225 21.67 -1.36 10.17
N GLU A 226 21.21 -2.16 9.19
CA GLU A 226 22.01 -2.43 7.99
C GLU A 226 21.78 -1.37 6.91
N SER A 227 22.86 -0.97 6.26
CA SER A 227 22.78 -0.12 5.08
C SER A 227 22.19 -0.90 3.90
N PRO A 228 21.33 -0.27 3.08
CA PRO A 228 20.81 -0.93 1.88
C PRO A 228 21.95 -1.25 0.91
N PRO A 229 21.91 -2.40 0.23
CA PRO A 229 22.89 -2.75 -0.77
C PRO A 229 22.80 -1.83 -1.99
N GLU A 230 23.95 -1.52 -2.59
CA GLU A 230 23.98 -0.81 -3.86
C GLU A 230 23.44 -1.69 -5.00
N ILE A 231 22.68 -1.10 -5.90
CA ILE A 231 22.19 -1.76 -7.12
C ILE A 231 23.07 -1.29 -8.29
N PRO A 232 23.94 -2.16 -8.84
CA PRO A 232 24.81 -1.78 -9.94
C PRO A 232 24.03 -1.36 -11.19
N GLY A 233 24.53 -0.31 -11.88
CA GLY A 233 23.98 0.12 -13.17
C GLY A 233 22.71 0.98 -13.11
N LEU A 234 22.25 1.37 -11.92
CA LEU A 234 21.17 2.34 -11.80
C LEU A 234 21.61 3.74 -12.32
N PRO A 235 20.69 4.50 -12.93
CA PRO A 235 20.92 5.93 -13.16
C PRO A 235 21.29 6.62 -11.84
N PRO A 236 22.31 7.50 -11.82
CA PRO A 236 22.80 8.13 -10.59
C PRO A 236 21.70 8.84 -9.79
N GLU A 237 20.75 9.47 -10.47
CA GLU A 237 19.64 10.15 -9.82
C GLU A 237 18.69 9.15 -9.13
N LEU A 238 18.38 8.01 -9.76
CA LEU A 238 17.55 6.98 -9.16
C LEU A 238 18.26 6.33 -7.95
N ALA A 239 19.56 6.08 -8.06
CA ALA A 239 20.36 5.58 -6.95
C ALA A 239 20.32 6.56 -5.75
N ALA A 240 20.43 7.86 -6.00
CA ALA A 240 20.33 8.90 -4.97
C ALA A 240 18.92 8.99 -4.36
N ILE A 241 17.86 8.81 -5.16
CA ILE A 241 16.47 8.76 -4.66
C ILE A 241 16.29 7.55 -3.75
N LEU A 242 16.71 6.36 -4.20
CA LEU A 242 16.56 5.12 -3.45
C LEU A 242 17.34 5.18 -2.13
N ALA A 243 18.58 5.66 -2.15
CA ALA A 243 19.37 5.85 -0.94
C ALA A 243 18.68 6.79 0.05
N ALA A 244 18.17 7.93 -0.42
CA ALA A 244 17.45 8.88 0.43
C ALA A 244 16.16 8.31 1.03
N LEU A 245 15.41 7.48 0.29
CA LEU A 245 14.21 6.81 0.81
C LEU A 245 14.53 5.82 1.93
N LEU A 246 15.65 5.10 1.80
CA LEU A 246 16.07 4.03 2.70
C LEU A 246 16.94 4.52 3.88
N GLU A 247 17.07 5.84 4.06
CA GLU A 247 17.71 6.42 5.23
C GLU A 247 17.01 5.96 6.51
N LYS A 248 17.82 5.61 7.52
CA LYS A 248 17.29 5.06 8.78
C LYS A 248 16.61 6.14 9.61
N THR A 249 17.09 7.37 9.53
CA THR A 249 16.54 8.53 10.22
C THR A 249 15.47 9.19 9.36
N PRO A 250 14.21 9.31 9.83
CA PRO A 250 13.12 9.88 9.03
C PRO A 250 13.43 11.28 8.48
N GLU A 251 14.13 12.12 9.25
CA GLU A 251 14.48 13.48 8.88
C GLU A 251 15.46 13.57 7.69
N SER A 252 16.22 12.49 7.44
CA SER A 252 17.15 12.39 6.30
C SER A 252 16.48 11.95 5.01
N ARG A 253 15.22 11.50 5.07
CA ARG A 253 14.40 11.11 3.92
C ARG A 253 13.84 12.34 3.21
N PRO A 254 13.27 12.19 1.99
CA PRO A 254 12.53 13.26 1.32
C PRO A 254 11.50 13.90 2.25
N ALA A 255 11.31 15.21 2.14
CA ALA A 255 10.44 15.96 3.03
C ALA A 255 8.98 15.46 3.00
N ASP A 256 8.51 15.13 1.79
CA ASP A 256 7.15 14.67 1.53
C ASP A 256 7.06 13.82 0.25
N ALA A 257 5.91 13.18 0.08
CA ALA A 257 5.63 12.33 -1.07
C ALA A 257 5.50 13.12 -2.40
N ALA A 258 5.09 14.39 -2.34
CA ALA A 258 5.01 15.25 -3.52
C ALA A 258 6.41 15.55 -4.07
N THR A 259 7.39 15.77 -3.20
CA THR A 259 8.80 15.95 -3.59
C THR A 259 9.35 14.67 -4.22
N LEU A 260 9.03 13.51 -3.66
CA LEU A 260 9.41 12.22 -4.24
C LEU A 260 8.80 12.02 -5.63
N TYR A 261 7.49 12.30 -5.78
CA TYR A 261 6.81 12.25 -7.08
C TYR A 261 7.56 13.06 -8.15
N ARG A 262 7.85 14.34 -7.87
CA ARG A 262 8.54 15.23 -8.82
C ARG A 262 9.93 14.73 -9.24
N ARG A 263 10.61 13.99 -8.36
CA ARG A 263 11.92 13.41 -8.68
C ARG A 263 11.82 12.11 -9.49
N LEU A 264 10.78 11.31 -9.29
CA LEU A 264 10.58 10.04 -10.01
C LEU A 264 9.94 10.23 -11.38
N ASP A 265 9.02 11.19 -11.56
CA ASP A 265 8.26 11.39 -12.80
C ASP A 265 9.14 11.56 -14.06
N PRO A 266 10.26 12.31 -14.03
CA PRO A 266 11.15 12.40 -15.18
C PRO A 266 11.81 11.07 -15.57
N LEU A 267 11.99 10.15 -14.61
CA LEU A 267 12.61 8.83 -14.80
C LEU A 267 11.62 7.78 -15.31
N ALA A 268 10.32 8.08 -15.26
CA ALA A 268 9.22 7.24 -15.71
C ALA A 268 8.94 7.35 -17.21
N GLN A 269 9.94 7.74 -18.02
CA GLN A 269 9.77 7.97 -19.44
C GLN A 269 10.13 6.75 -20.29
N GLY A 270 9.44 6.59 -21.46
CA GLY A 270 9.79 5.53 -22.41
C GLY A 270 9.46 4.14 -21.86
N LEU A 271 8.27 3.96 -21.31
CA LEU A 271 7.80 2.68 -20.77
C LEU A 271 7.89 1.58 -21.86
N PRO A 272 8.78 0.58 -21.72
CA PRO A 272 8.80 -0.56 -22.63
C PRO A 272 7.54 -1.41 -22.40
N MET A 273 7.22 -2.28 -23.35
CA MET A 273 6.16 -3.27 -23.14
C MET A 273 6.51 -4.18 -21.95
N LEU A 274 5.56 -4.35 -21.03
CA LEU A 274 5.62 -5.44 -20.06
C LEU A 274 4.91 -6.66 -20.67
N PRO A 275 5.50 -7.85 -20.63
CA PRO A 275 4.83 -9.08 -21.05
C PRO A 275 3.51 -9.25 -20.28
N GLY A 276 2.45 -9.66 -20.97
CA GLY A 276 1.13 -9.83 -20.36
C GLY A 276 0.29 -8.55 -20.20
N PHE A 277 0.88 -7.38 -20.40
CA PHE A 277 0.14 -6.11 -20.49
C PHE A 277 -0.01 -5.72 -21.96
N LEU A 278 -1.23 -5.34 -22.34
CA LEU A 278 -1.47 -4.74 -23.65
C LEU A 278 -0.58 -3.50 -23.78
N ALA A 279 0.07 -3.34 -24.94
CA ALA A 279 0.82 -2.12 -25.20
C ALA A 279 -0.10 -0.92 -25.01
N PRO A 280 0.17 -0.02 -24.09
CA PRO A 280 -0.65 1.16 -23.94
C PRO A 280 -0.46 1.99 -25.22
N ASP A 281 -1.54 2.28 -25.91
CA ASP A 281 -1.58 3.36 -26.88
C ASP A 281 -1.38 4.68 -26.10
N PRO A 282 -0.66 5.65 -26.61
CA PRO A 282 0.54 6.24 -26.06
C PRO A 282 0.45 6.56 -24.58
N SER A 283 0.90 5.62 -23.78
CA SER A 283 1.21 5.72 -22.36
C SER A 283 0.07 6.20 -21.43
N PRO A 284 -0.93 5.33 -21.12
CA PRO A 284 -1.90 5.59 -20.06
C PRO A 284 -1.23 5.90 -18.72
N GLY A 285 -0.07 5.31 -18.41
CA GLY A 285 0.71 5.65 -17.23
C GLY A 285 1.13 7.12 -17.21
N ARG A 286 1.47 7.70 -18.38
CA ARG A 286 1.76 9.14 -18.48
C ARG A 286 0.51 10.01 -18.38
N MET A 287 -0.60 9.59 -18.98
CA MET A 287 -1.88 10.30 -18.82
C MET A 287 -2.30 10.28 -17.36
N TYR A 288 -2.20 9.13 -16.71
CA TYR A 288 -2.55 8.97 -15.31
C TYR A 288 -1.58 9.74 -14.40
N ALA A 289 -0.27 9.63 -14.59
CA ALA A 289 0.72 10.41 -13.85
C ALA A 289 0.50 11.92 -14.02
N ARG A 290 0.10 12.39 -15.21
CA ARG A 290 -0.27 13.80 -15.44
C ARG A 290 -1.54 14.22 -14.71
N ILE A 291 -2.57 13.36 -14.70
CA ILE A 291 -3.82 13.63 -13.96
C ILE A 291 -3.51 13.69 -12.46
N VAL A 292 -2.75 12.71 -11.97
CA VAL A 292 -2.35 12.62 -10.56
C VAL A 292 -1.39 13.73 -10.18
N GLY A 293 -0.44 14.09 -11.06
CA GLY A 293 0.48 15.21 -10.86
C GLY A 293 -0.22 16.58 -10.82
N ARG A 294 -1.33 16.76 -11.54
CA ARG A 294 -2.16 17.96 -11.43
C ARG A 294 -2.86 18.09 -10.08
N ALA A 295 -3.15 16.98 -9.42
CA ALA A 295 -3.70 16.99 -8.06
C ALA A 295 -2.68 17.41 -6.99
N LEU A 296 -1.37 17.48 -7.34
CA LEU A 296 -0.29 17.94 -6.46
C LEU A 296 0.06 19.44 -6.65
N THR A 297 -0.52 20.08 -7.65
CA THR A 297 -0.40 21.55 -7.84
C THR A 297 -1.60 22.21 -7.19
N PRO A 298 -1.40 23.14 -6.22
CA PRO A 298 -2.49 23.87 -5.58
C PRO A 298 -3.24 24.75 -6.56
#